data_8e1c1910d29e8e96abcd5c7272046c2a
#
_entry.id   8e1c1910d29e8e96abcd5c7272046c2a
#
_cell.length_a   1.000
_cell.length_b   1.000
_cell.length_c   1.000
_cell.angle_alpha   90.00
_cell.angle_beta   90.00
_cell.angle_gamma   90.00
#
_symmetry.space_group_name_H-M   'P 1'
#
loop_
_entity.id
_entity.type
_entity.pdbx_description
1 polymer ?
#
loop_
_entity_poly.entity_id
_entity_poly.type
_entity_poly.pdbx_seq_one_letter_code
_entity_poly.pdbx_strand_id
1 'polypeptide(L)'
;MADVAVVDYGMGNLRSVEQALRKVAPAAEIVVTDDADMITHAKRVVFPGQGAMPDCMRELDARGLRDAVLLAARSRPFLGICIGLQMLFEHSAEGDVTGLGILPGKVVRFAGNMHDAQGNKLKVPHMGWNQVHHGQHALWNGIDQDARFYFVHSYYVQPQDASCVQATSQYPQSFACAVAKDNLFAVQFHPEKSQAAGLKLLQNFMQWNP
;
A
#
# COMPACT_ATOMS: atom_id res chain seq x y z
N MET A 1 23.37 8.36 0.27
CA MET A 1 22.40 7.25 0.13
C MET A 1 21.17 7.64 0.92
N ALA A 2 20.04 7.84 0.23
CA ALA A 2 18.79 8.28 0.89
C ALA A 2 18.33 7.28 1.95
N ASP A 3 17.75 7.77 3.04
CA ASP A 3 17.14 6.92 4.06
C ASP A 3 15.84 6.31 3.54
N VAL A 4 15.07 7.08 2.76
CA VAL A 4 13.83 6.62 2.10
C VAL A 4 13.77 7.16 0.67
N ALA A 5 13.54 6.26 -0.30
CA ALA A 5 13.09 6.62 -1.64
C ALA A 5 11.56 6.44 -1.74
N VAL A 6 10.86 7.50 -2.08
CA VAL A 6 9.44 7.45 -2.48
C VAL A 6 9.42 7.39 -4.00
N VAL A 7 8.92 6.28 -4.54
CA VAL A 7 8.94 6.04 -5.99
C VAL A 7 7.97 6.96 -6.70
N ASP A 8 8.50 7.77 -7.64
CA ASP A 8 7.73 8.65 -8.52
C ASP A 8 7.66 8.06 -9.93
N TYR A 9 6.59 7.37 -10.22
CA TYR A 9 6.29 6.93 -11.59
C TYR A 9 5.16 7.76 -12.24
N GLY A 10 4.97 9.01 -11.78
CA GLY A 10 3.99 9.94 -12.30
C GLY A 10 2.57 9.78 -11.74
N MET A 11 2.37 8.81 -10.85
CA MET A 11 1.05 8.49 -10.29
C MET A 11 1.15 8.43 -8.76
N GLY A 12 0.27 9.12 -8.07
CA GLY A 12 0.19 9.04 -6.61
C GLY A 12 0.18 10.38 -5.89
N ASN A 13 -0.22 10.36 -4.63
CA ASN A 13 -0.19 11.52 -3.74
C ASN A 13 1.18 11.67 -3.06
N LEU A 14 2.23 11.79 -3.87
CA LEU A 14 3.64 11.75 -3.43
C LEU A 14 3.93 12.80 -2.36
N ARG A 15 3.41 14.02 -2.54
CA ARG A 15 3.66 15.13 -1.60
C ARG A 15 3.11 14.84 -0.19
N SER A 16 1.92 14.26 -0.10
CA SER A 16 1.35 13.94 1.22
C SER A 16 2.10 12.79 1.90
N VAL A 17 2.56 11.80 1.13
CA VAL A 17 3.38 10.69 1.64
C VAL A 17 4.74 11.24 2.12
N GLU A 18 5.41 12.05 1.32
CA GLU A 18 6.67 12.70 1.69
C GLU A 18 6.52 13.52 2.98
N GLN A 19 5.49 14.38 3.07
CA GLN A 19 5.26 15.22 4.25
C GLN A 19 4.98 14.38 5.50
N ALA A 20 4.21 13.30 5.37
CA ALA A 20 3.94 12.40 6.49
C ALA A 20 5.21 11.68 6.97
N LEU A 21 6.06 11.22 6.05
CA LEU A 21 7.36 10.62 6.38
C LEU A 21 8.30 11.63 7.06
N ARG A 22 8.42 12.85 6.52
CA ARG A 22 9.23 13.92 7.13
C ARG A 22 8.75 14.29 8.54
N LYS A 23 7.45 14.25 8.77
CA LYS A 23 6.86 14.52 10.09
C LYS A 23 7.26 13.47 11.13
N VAL A 24 7.32 12.20 10.76
CA VAL A 24 7.64 11.10 11.69
C VAL A 24 9.15 10.83 11.79
N ALA A 25 9.93 11.29 10.82
CA ALA A 25 11.38 11.11 10.76
C ALA A 25 12.07 12.40 10.25
N PRO A 26 12.06 13.49 11.02
CA PRO A 26 12.54 14.80 10.53
C PRO A 26 14.05 14.85 10.24
N ALA A 27 14.84 13.93 10.79
CA ALA A 27 16.27 13.81 10.54
C ALA A 27 16.62 12.90 9.34
N ALA A 28 15.62 12.19 8.78
CA ALA A 28 15.87 11.27 7.68
C ALA A 28 15.94 11.99 6.33
N GLU A 29 16.82 11.52 5.45
CA GLU A 29 16.88 11.96 4.06
C GLU A 29 15.79 11.23 3.25
N ILE A 30 14.67 11.93 2.99
CA ILE A 30 13.53 11.43 2.23
C ILE A 30 13.55 12.06 0.85
N VAL A 31 13.61 11.24 -0.19
CA VAL A 31 13.69 11.67 -1.59
C VAL A 31 12.54 11.09 -2.38
N VAL A 32 11.79 11.95 -3.07
CA VAL A 32 10.83 11.53 -4.11
C VAL A 32 11.60 11.47 -5.42
N THR A 33 11.60 10.32 -6.08
CA THR A 33 12.51 10.09 -7.21
C THR A 33 11.95 9.11 -8.23
N ASP A 34 12.26 9.36 -9.50
CA ASP A 34 12.12 8.48 -10.66
C ASP A 34 13.47 7.91 -11.14
N ASP A 35 14.51 8.07 -10.33
CA ASP A 35 15.83 7.52 -10.60
C ASP A 35 15.91 6.08 -10.07
N ALA A 36 16.09 5.11 -10.97
CA ALA A 36 16.18 3.68 -10.66
C ALA A 36 17.35 3.36 -9.71
N ASP A 37 18.48 4.04 -9.84
CA ASP A 37 19.65 3.83 -8.98
C ASP A 37 19.37 4.35 -7.56
N MET A 38 18.72 5.48 -7.43
CA MET A 38 18.31 5.99 -6.12
C MET A 38 17.30 5.06 -5.43
N ILE A 39 16.34 4.51 -6.17
CA ILE A 39 15.35 3.56 -5.64
C ILE A 39 16.04 2.30 -5.11
N THR A 40 16.94 1.71 -5.90
CA THR A 40 17.59 0.44 -5.54
C THR A 40 18.62 0.58 -4.43
N HIS A 41 19.23 1.75 -4.26
CA HIS A 41 20.26 2.01 -3.24
C HIS A 41 19.73 2.67 -1.97
N ALA A 42 18.47 3.11 -1.92
CA ALA A 42 17.89 3.66 -0.70
C ALA A 42 17.84 2.61 0.42
N LYS A 43 17.90 3.05 1.69
CA LYS A 43 17.78 2.13 2.83
C LYS A 43 16.38 1.54 2.94
N ARG A 44 15.34 2.26 2.52
CA ARG A 44 13.91 1.88 2.52
C ARG A 44 13.24 2.42 1.28
N VAL A 45 12.21 1.75 0.82
CA VAL A 45 11.41 2.19 -0.34
C VAL A 45 9.94 2.28 0.02
N VAL A 46 9.32 3.38 -0.35
CA VAL A 46 7.86 3.56 -0.30
C VAL A 46 7.34 3.62 -1.73
N PHE A 47 6.38 2.76 -2.01
CA PHE A 47 5.76 2.61 -3.34
C PHE A 47 4.29 3.00 -3.25
N PRO A 48 3.96 4.30 -3.34
CA PRO A 48 2.59 4.76 -3.35
C PRO A 48 1.99 4.61 -4.73
N GLY A 49 0.67 4.69 -4.81
CA GLY A 49 -0.02 4.74 -6.09
C GLY A 49 -1.42 5.32 -5.94
N GLN A 50 -1.88 6.00 -7.00
CA GLN A 50 -3.23 6.55 -7.08
C GLN A 50 -3.70 6.52 -8.53
N GLY A 51 -4.99 6.25 -8.74
CA GLY A 51 -5.59 6.17 -10.07
C GLY A 51 -6.03 4.75 -10.39
N ALA A 52 -6.02 4.39 -11.68
CA ALA A 52 -6.40 3.07 -12.16
C ALA A 52 -5.16 2.17 -12.33
N MET A 53 -5.31 0.89 -12.02
CA MET A 53 -4.23 -0.10 -12.13
C MET A 53 -3.56 -0.14 -13.52
N PRO A 54 -4.31 -0.11 -14.66
CA PRO A 54 -3.70 -0.10 -16.00
C PRO A 54 -2.79 1.09 -16.24
N ASP A 55 -3.21 2.27 -15.79
CA ASP A 55 -2.43 3.50 -15.96
C ASP A 55 -1.16 3.46 -15.11
N CYS A 56 -1.27 2.99 -13.87
CA CYS A 56 -0.11 2.85 -12.98
C CYS A 56 0.94 1.88 -13.55
N MET A 57 0.51 0.73 -14.06
CA MET A 57 1.43 -0.24 -14.67
C MET A 57 2.10 0.33 -15.93
N ARG A 58 1.33 1.01 -16.79
CA ARG A 58 1.84 1.65 -18.00
C ARG A 58 2.88 2.73 -17.68
N GLU A 59 2.60 3.62 -16.72
CA GLU A 59 3.52 4.69 -16.32
C GLU A 59 4.80 4.15 -15.67
N LEU A 60 4.68 3.09 -14.85
CA LEU A 60 5.83 2.42 -14.27
C LEU A 60 6.76 1.86 -15.36
N ASP A 61 6.18 1.22 -16.38
CA ASP A 61 6.92 0.64 -17.51
C ASP A 61 7.50 1.72 -18.43
N ALA A 62 6.73 2.75 -18.74
CA ALA A 62 7.17 3.84 -19.61
C ALA A 62 8.39 4.59 -19.05
N ARG A 63 8.53 4.62 -17.72
CA ARG A 63 9.69 5.22 -17.03
C ARG A 63 10.83 4.23 -16.78
N GLY A 64 10.67 2.96 -17.15
CA GLY A 64 11.69 1.93 -16.94
C GLY A 64 11.96 1.59 -15.46
N LEU A 65 10.99 1.82 -14.58
CA LEU A 65 11.17 1.66 -13.13
C LEU A 65 10.77 0.26 -12.62
N ARG A 66 10.20 -0.59 -13.47
CA ARG A 66 9.73 -1.94 -13.07
C ARG A 66 10.82 -2.74 -12.37
N ASP A 67 12.00 -2.86 -12.98
CA ASP A 67 13.10 -3.69 -12.45
C ASP A 67 13.65 -3.12 -11.13
N ALA A 68 13.74 -1.80 -11.01
CA ALA A 68 14.17 -1.14 -9.77
C ALA A 68 13.19 -1.40 -8.62
N VAL A 69 11.88 -1.34 -8.89
CA VAL A 69 10.83 -1.65 -7.90
C VAL A 69 10.87 -3.13 -7.52
N LEU A 70 11.00 -4.04 -8.50
CA LEU A 70 11.13 -5.49 -8.24
C LEU A 70 12.36 -5.81 -7.38
N LEU A 71 13.50 -5.20 -7.66
CA LEU A 71 14.72 -5.38 -6.89
C LEU A 71 14.58 -4.83 -5.46
N ALA A 72 14.03 -3.62 -5.33
CA ALA A 72 13.81 -2.99 -4.02
C ALA A 72 12.84 -3.81 -3.16
N ALA A 73 11.74 -4.30 -3.73
CA ALA A 73 10.76 -5.13 -3.03
C ALA A 73 11.33 -6.45 -2.50
N ARG A 74 12.43 -6.95 -3.08
CA ARG A 74 13.10 -8.19 -2.66
C ARG A 74 14.25 -7.97 -1.68
N SER A 75 14.77 -6.75 -1.59
CA SER A 75 16.06 -6.51 -0.90
C SER A 75 16.05 -5.37 0.12
N ARG A 76 14.99 -4.58 0.20
CA ARG A 76 14.87 -3.41 1.08
C ARG A 76 13.58 -3.46 1.87
N PRO A 77 13.53 -2.91 3.08
CA PRO A 77 12.24 -2.64 3.73
C PRO A 77 11.35 -1.84 2.77
N PHE A 78 10.23 -2.44 2.36
CA PHE A 78 9.39 -1.95 1.28
C PHE A 78 7.95 -1.73 1.77
N LEU A 79 7.39 -0.55 1.52
CA LEU A 79 6.02 -0.21 1.89
C LEU A 79 5.20 0.13 0.64
N GLY A 80 4.26 -0.76 0.26
CA GLY A 80 3.23 -0.48 -0.75
C GLY A 80 2.04 0.26 -0.16
N ILE A 81 1.51 1.30 -0.84
CA ILE A 81 0.35 2.07 -0.37
C ILE A 81 -0.71 2.12 -1.47
N CYS A 82 -1.94 1.72 -1.14
CA CYS A 82 -3.13 1.75 -1.98
C CYS A 82 -2.93 0.96 -3.30
N ILE A 83 -2.86 1.62 -4.47
CA ILE A 83 -2.55 0.94 -5.74
C ILE A 83 -1.16 0.28 -5.67
N GLY A 84 -0.21 0.86 -4.92
CA GLY A 84 1.09 0.23 -4.68
C GLY A 84 1.00 -1.17 -4.03
N LEU A 85 0.00 -1.42 -3.17
CA LEU A 85 -0.33 -2.78 -2.72
C LEU A 85 -0.85 -3.64 -3.87
N GLN A 86 -1.81 -3.13 -4.66
CA GLN A 86 -2.47 -3.89 -5.72
C GLN A 86 -1.50 -4.29 -6.83
N MET A 87 -0.56 -3.40 -7.18
CA MET A 87 0.46 -3.65 -8.19
C MET A 87 1.40 -4.82 -7.84
N LEU A 88 1.53 -5.20 -6.56
CA LEU A 88 2.39 -6.32 -6.13
C LEU A 88 1.83 -7.69 -6.52
N PHE A 89 0.52 -7.79 -6.81
CA PHE A 89 -0.14 -9.05 -7.16
C PHE A 89 0.05 -9.42 -8.64
N GLU A 90 -0.34 -10.66 -8.98
CA GLU A 90 -0.14 -11.20 -10.33
C GLU A 90 -1.07 -10.57 -11.36
N HIS A 91 -2.32 -10.30 -10.96
CA HIS A 91 -3.36 -9.88 -11.91
C HIS A 91 -4.40 -8.98 -11.24
N SER A 92 -4.92 -8.03 -12.00
CA SER A 92 -6.02 -7.15 -11.59
C SER A 92 -7.20 -7.21 -12.53
N ALA A 93 -8.41 -7.37 -11.97
CA ALA A 93 -9.65 -7.23 -12.69
C ALA A 93 -9.94 -5.78 -13.14
N GLU A 94 -9.21 -4.79 -12.59
CA GLU A 94 -9.26 -3.44 -13.11
C GLU A 94 -8.47 -3.36 -14.41
N GLY A 95 -9.18 -3.31 -15.52
CA GLY A 95 -8.59 -3.25 -16.86
C GLY A 95 -7.97 -4.56 -17.35
N ASP A 96 -8.18 -5.67 -16.64
CA ASP A 96 -7.66 -7.00 -17.00
C ASP A 96 -6.15 -7.00 -17.26
N VAL A 97 -5.37 -6.49 -16.30
CA VAL A 97 -3.93 -6.27 -16.45
C VAL A 97 -3.09 -7.14 -15.52
N THR A 98 -1.90 -7.49 -15.98
CA THR A 98 -0.88 -8.17 -15.19
C THR A 98 -0.18 -7.17 -14.27
N GLY A 99 0.01 -7.52 -12.98
CA GLY A 99 0.78 -6.74 -12.04
C GLY A 99 2.26 -7.10 -12.00
N LEU A 100 2.92 -6.87 -10.87
CA LEU A 100 4.34 -7.17 -10.68
C LEU A 100 4.61 -8.65 -10.34
N GLY A 101 3.60 -9.40 -9.92
CA GLY A 101 3.72 -10.83 -9.61
C GLY A 101 4.64 -11.16 -8.43
N ILE A 102 4.81 -10.24 -7.47
CA ILE A 102 5.61 -10.45 -6.25
C ILE A 102 4.84 -11.31 -5.26
N LEU A 103 3.53 -11.09 -5.17
CA LEU A 103 2.60 -11.81 -4.30
C LEU A 103 1.61 -12.61 -5.16
N PRO A 104 1.49 -13.93 -4.92
CA PRO A 104 0.47 -14.75 -5.60
C PRO A 104 -0.94 -14.30 -5.23
N GLY A 105 -1.81 -14.25 -6.24
CA GLY A 105 -3.20 -13.86 -6.07
C GLY A 105 -3.63 -12.75 -7.02
N LYS A 106 -4.80 -12.18 -6.76
CA LYS A 106 -5.43 -11.25 -7.68
C LYS A 106 -6.06 -10.04 -6.98
N VAL A 107 -6.33 -9.02 -7.76
CA VAL A 107 -7.10 -7.84 -7.37
C VAL A 107 -8.49 -7.96 -7.97
N VAL A 108 -9.54 -7.80 -7.15
CA VAL A 108 -10.93 -7.95 -7.57
C VAL A 108 -11.77 -6.73 -7.20
N ARG A 109 -12.86 -6.51 -7.93
CA ARG A 109 -13.77 -5.40 -7.69
C ARG A 109 -14.77 -5.73 -6.60
N PHE A 110 -15.13 -4.75 -5.76
CA PHE A 110 -16.31 -4.85 -4.90
C PHE A 110 -17.59 -5.05 -5.72
N ALA A 111 -18.50 -5.87 -5.22
CA ALA A 111 -19.79 -6.09 -5.87
C ALA A 111 -20.62 -4.80 -5.93
N GLY A 112 -21.38 -4.61 -7.02
CA GLY A 112 -22.16 -3.38 -7.23
C GLY A 112 -23.44 -3.24 -6.36
N ASN A 113 -23.92 -4.34 -5.76
CA ASN A 113 -25.20 -4.38 -5.03
C ASN A 113 -25.00 -4.81 -3.57
N MET A 114 -23.98 -4.25 -2.91
CA MET A 114 -23.70 -4.53 -1.50
C MET A 114 -24.62 -3.72 -0.58
N HIS A 115 -24.98 -4.33 0.55
CA HIS A 115 -25.75 -3.71 1.62
C HIS A 115 -25.08 -3.95 2.96
N ASP A 116 -25.17 -3.00 3.89
CA ASP A 116 -24.75 -3.19 5.28
C ASP A 116 -25.75 -4.07 6.06
N ALA A 117 -25.43 -4.35 7.33
CA ALA A 117 -26.28 -5.16 8.21
C ALA A 117 -27.66 -4.50 8.49
N GLN A 118 -27.81 -3.22 8.23
CA GLN A 118 -29.06 -2.45 8.37
C GLN A 118 -29.84 -2.37 7.06
N GLY A 119 -29.34 -2.97 5.97
CA GLY A 119 -29.98 -2.96 4.65
C GLY A 119 -29.71 -1.71 3.81
N ASN A 120 -28.83 -0.79 4.24
CA ASN A 120 -28.46 0.38 3.47
C ASN A 120 -27.51 -0.01 2.34
N LYS A 121 -27.73 0.52 1.14
CA LYS A 121 -26.87 0.27 -0.02
C LYS A 121 -25.49 0.89 0.19
N LEU A 122 -24.46 0.07 0.08
CA LEU A 122 -23.07 0.51 0.11
C LEU A 122 -22.63 1.03 -1.27
N LYS A 123 -21.81 2.06 -1.26
CA LYS A 123 -21.30 2.69 -2.49
C LYS A 123 -19.96 2.07 -2.88
N VAL A 124 -19.68 2.03 -4.18
CA VAL A 124 -18.35 1.78 -4.71
C VAL A 124 -17.92 3.06 -5.43
N PRO A 125 -16.76 3.63 -5.10
CA PRO A 125 -15.71 3.12 -4.21
C PRO A 125 -16.07 3.08 -2.72
N HIS A 126 -15.46 2.17 -1.97
CA HIS A 126 -15.33 2.24 -0.51
C HIS A 126 -14.48 3.46 -0.18
N MET A 127 -15.10 4.51 0.35
CA MET A 127 -14.44 5.78 0.62
C MET A 127 -14.82 6.30 2.01
N GLY A 128 -13.81 6.52 2.84
CA GLY A 128 -13.97 7.03 4.20
C GLY A 128 -13.15 6.28 5.23
N TRP A 129 -13.47 6.52 6.49
CA TRP A 129 -12.80 5.92 7.64
C TRP A 129 -13.41 4.56 7.96
N ASN A 130 -12.56 3.53 8.06
CA ASN A 130 -12.99 2.19 8.44
C ASN A 130 -12.02 1.56 9.42
N GLN A 131 -12.51 0.60 10.21
CA GLN A 131 -11.74 -0.12 11.21
C GLN A 131 -10.81 -1.15 10.55
N VAL A 132 -9.61 -1.28 11.11
CA VAL A 132 -8.61 -2.26 10.68
C VAL A 132 -8.35 -3.23 11.80
N HIS A 133 -8.72 -4.50 11.58
CA HIS A 133 -8.40 -5.59 12.49
C HIS A 133 -7.08 -6.23 12.06
N HIS A 134 -6.03 -6.09 12.88
CA HIS A 134 -4.67 -6.46 12.51
C HIS A 134 -4.11 -7.62 13.34
N GLY A 135 -3.15 -8.36 12.75
CA GLY A 135 -2.34 -9.36 13.42
C GLY A 135 -1.16 -8.76 14.18
N GLN A 136 -0.19 -9.61 14.45
CA GLN A 136 1.06 -9.23 15.12
C GLN A 136 2.15 -9.01 14.09
N HIS A 137 2.50 -7.75 13.85
CA HIS A 137 3.62 -7.35 13.00
C HIS A 137 4.24 -6.06 13.57
N ALA A 138 5.54 -5.85 13.39
CA ALA A 138 6.24 -4.69 13.93
C ALA A 138 5.62 -3.34 13.53
N LEU A 139 5.03 -3.25 12.33
CA LEU A 139 4.38 -2.04 11.85
C LEU A 139 3.09 -1.69 12.63
N TRP A 140 2.50 -2.63 13.36
CA TRP A 140 1.33 -2.39 14.20
C TRP A 140 1.67 -2.00 15.64
N ASN A 141 2.95 -1.94 16.01
CA ASN A 141 3.36 -1.61 17.39
C ASN A 141 2.81 -0.25 17.83
N GLY A 142 2.03 -0.25 18.94
CA GLY A 142 1.41 0.94 19.50
C GLY A 142 0.25 1.51 18.66
N ILE A 143 -0.36 0.69 17.81
CA ILE A 143 -1.61 0.97 17.12
C ILE A 143 -2.68 0.07 17.74
N ASP A 144 -3.78 0.65 18.17
CA ASP A 144 -4.87 -0.08 18.81
C ASP A 144 -5.58 -0.99 17.79
N GLN A 145 -6.10 -2.14 18.28
CA GLN A 145 -7.01 -2.95 17.46
C GLN A 145 -8.22 -2.13 17.06
N ASP A 146 -8.69 -2.37 15.85
CA ASP A 146 -9.84 -1.67 15.26
C ASP A 146 -9.64 -0.15 15.13
N ALA A 147 -8.38 0.33 15.17
CA ALA A 147 -8.04 1.69 14.81
C ALA A 147 -8.57 2.02 13.41
N ARG A 148 -9.01 3.27 13.22
CA ARG A 148 -9.59 3.70 11.95
C ARG A 148 -8.52 4.26 11.03
N PHE A 149 -8.58 3.82 9.76
CA PHE A 149 -7.77 4.32 8.66
C PHE A 149 -8.64 4.83 7.52
N TYR A 150 -8.10 5.69 6.69
CA TYR A 150 -8.80 6.27 5.55
C TYR A 150 -8.61 5.42 4.30
N PHE A 151 -9.72 4.99 3.71
CA PHE A 151 -9.80 4.19 2.49
C PHE A 151 -10.40 4.99 1.34
N VAL A 152 -9.96 4.72 0.12
CA VAL A 152 -10.61 5.15 -1.12
C VAL A 152 -10.24 4.18 -2.24
N HIS A 153 -11.08 3.14 -2.46
CA HIS A 153 -10.80 2.12 -3.46
C HIS A 153 -12.06 1.39 -3.91
N SER A 154 -12.05 0.92 -5.16
CA SER A 154 -13.10 0.12 -5.77
C SER A 154 -12.72 -1.36 -5.89
N TYR A 155 -11.43 -1.65 -5.74
CA TYR A 155 -10.84 -2.98 -5.87
C TYR A 155 -10.05 -3.32 -4.62
N TYR A 156 -9.92 -4.61 -4.31
CA TYR A 156 -9.16 -5.12 -3.16
C TYR A 156 -8.42 -6.39 -3.52
N VAL A 157 -7.40 -6.72 -2.76
CA VAL A 157 -6.54 -7.88 -3.00
C VAL A 157 -7.16 -9.16 -2.43
N GLN A 158 -7.02 -10.25 -3.18
CA GLN A 158 -7.31 -11.63 -2.74
C GLN A 158 -6.02 -12.44 -2.83
N PRO A 159 -5.20 -12.44 -1.77
CA PRO A 159 -4.00 -13.26 -1.72
C PRO A 159 -4.34 -14.75 -1.88
N GLN A 160 -3.53 -15.49 -2.61
CA GLN A 160 -3.62 -16.95 -2.70
C GLN A 160 -3.13 -17.61 -1.39
N ASP A 161 -2.10 -17.03 -0.78
CA ASP A 161 -1.58 -17.44 0.52
C ASP A 161 -2.15 -16.52 1.61
N ALA A 162 -3.06 -17.06 2.42
CA ALA A 162 -3.67 -16.34 3.53
C ALA A 162 -2.67 -15.97 4.65
N SER A 163 -1.53 -16.64 4.74
CA SER A 163 -0.51 -16.37 5.76
C SER A 163 0.13 -14.99 5.60
N CYS A 164 0.13 -14.41 4.40
CA CYS A 164 0.63 -13.06 4.16
C CYS A 164 -0.35 -11.96 4.63
N VAL A 165 -1.61 -12.29 4.96
CA VAL A 165 -2.59 -11.28 5.40
C VAL A 165 -2.27 -10.79 6.81
N GLN A 166 -1.99 -9.52 6.95
CA GLN A 166 -1.63 -8.88 8.22
C GLN A 166 -2.77 -8.07 8.84
N ALA A 167 -3.74 -7.67 8.03
CA ALA A 167 -4.95 -7.02 8.53
C ALA A 167 -6.12 -7.18 7.57
N THR A 168 -7.31 -7.10 8.16
CA THR A 168 -8.60 -7.11 7.44
C THR A 168 -9.45 -5.90 7.83
N SER A 169 -10.38 -5.55 6.96
CA SER A 169 -11.45 -4.59 7.22
C SER A 169 -12.76 -5.13 6.67
N GLN A 170 -13.90 -4.50 7.00
CA GLN A 170 -15.24 -4.97 6.63
C GLN A 170 -15.92 -4.02 5.64
N TYR A 171 -16.36 -4.54 4.45
CA TYR A 171 -17.15 -3.73 3.49
C TYR A 171 -17.90 -4.57 2.43
N PRO A 172 -19.12 -5.06 2.63
CA PRO A 172 -19.68 -5.48 3.91
C PRO A 172 -19.04 -6.76 4.43
N GLN A 173 -18.36 -7.48 3.52
CA GLN A 173 -17.59 -8.70 3.85
C GLN A 173 -16.17 -8.31 4.25
N SER A 174 -15.52 -9.22 4.97
CA SER A 174 -14.11 -9.06 5.30
C SER A 174 -13.25 -9.10 4.04
N PHE A 175 -12.30 -8.17 3.94
CA PHE A 175 -11.29 -8.15 2.88
C PHE A 175 -9.90 -7.88 3.46
N ALA A 176 -8.87 -8.40 2.80
CA ALA A 176 -7.49 -8.13 3.17
C ALA A 176 -7.14 -6.67 2.89
N CYS A 177 -6.75 -5.92 3.91
CA CYS A 177 -6.37 -4.50 3.79
C CYS A 177 -4.90 -4.23 4.12
N ALA A 178 -4.17 -5.23 4.61
CA ALA A 178 -2.72 -5.21 4.72
C ALA A 178 -2.14 -6.61 4.50
N VAL A 179 -0.99 -6.67 3.85
CA VAL A 179 -0.23 -7.89 3.63
C VAL A 179 1.24 -7.67 3.97
N ALA A 180 1.94 -8.75 4.36
CA ALA A 180 3.39 -8.74 4.53
C ALA A 180 4.00 -10.05 4.05
N LYS A 181 5.23 -9.95 3.55
CA LYS A 181 6.08 -11.08 3.21
C LYS A 181 7.54 -10.64 3.28
N ASP A 182 8.33 -11.32 4.10
CA ASP A 182 9.76 -11.00 4.28
C ASP A 182 9.98 -9.50 4.62
N ASN A 183 10.65 -8.77 3.76
CA ASN A 183 10.94 -7.33 3.87
C ASN A 183 9.87 -6.42 3.27
N LEU A 184 8.74 -6.98 2.84
CA LEU A 184 7.65 -6.25 2.21
C LEU A 184 6.45 -6.14 3.16
N PHE A 185 5.91 -4.93 3.29
CA PHE A 185 4.63 -4.64 3.91
C PHE A 185 3.81 -3.76 2.98
N ALA A 186 2.52 -4.02 2.83
CA ALA A 186 1.69 -3.18 1.97
C ALA A 186 0.26 -3.04 2.50
N VAL A 187 -0.33 -1.85 2.31
CA VAL A 187 -1.64 -1.48 2.86
C VAL A 187 -2.57 -0.90 1.78
N GLN A 188 -3.87 -1.20 1.89
CA GLN A 188 -4.90 -0.67 1.00
C GLN A 188 -5.33 0.76 1.36
N PHE A 189 -5.29 1.09 2.63
CA PHE A 189 -5.61 2.42 3.14
C PHE A 189 -4.45 3.40 2.92
N HIS A 190 -4.70 4.66 3.20
CA HIS A 190 -3.74 5.76 3.09
C HIS A 190 -3.21 6.16 4.46
N PRO A 191 -2.06 5.65 4.92
CA PRO A 191 -1.51 6.03 6.23
C PRO A 191 -1.22 7.53 6.32
N GLU A 192 -0.82 8.18 5.21
CA GLU A 192 -0.57 9.62 5.14
C GLU A 192 -1.83 10.48 5.33
N LYS A 193 -3.03 9.85 5.23
CA LYS A 193 -4.33 10.49 5.47
C LYS A 193 -5.03 9.99 6.74
N SER A 194 -4.38 9.10 7.49
CA SER A 194 -4.99 8.37 8.61
C SER A 194 -4.58 8.91 9.99
N GLN A 195 -4.31 10.20 10.10
CA GLN A 195 -4.03 10.91 11.36
C GLN A 195 -2.98 10.18 12.23
N ALA A 196 -3.24 10.03 13.55
CA ALA A 196 -2.27 9.47 14.50
C ALA A 196 -1.92 8.00 14.19
N ALA A 197 -2.92 7.16 13.88
CA ALA A 197 -2.70 5.75 13.57
C ALA A 197 -1.83 5.57 12.30
N GLY A 198 -2.11 6.35 11.26
CA GLY A 198 -1.33 6.34 10.04
C GLY A 198 0.10 6.84 10.22
N LEU A 199 0.28 7.93 10.96
CA LEU A 199 1.61 8.44 11.31
C LEU A 199 2.39 7.45 12.16
N LYS A 200 1.73 6.74 13.08
CA LYS A 200 2.36 5.70 13.89
C LYS A 200 2.85 4.53 13.03
N LEU A 201 2.05 4.09 12.06
CA LEU A 201 2.46 3.05 11.11
C LEU A 201 3.68 3.49 10.30
N LEU A 202 3.69 4.72 9.78
CA LEU A 202 4.84 5.26 9.05
C LEU A 202 6.08 5.38 9.97
N GLN A 203 5.91 5.80 11.22
CA GLN A 203 7.01 5.83 12.22
C GLN A 203 7.59 4.43 12.45
N ASN A 204 6.73 3.42 12.61
CA ASN A 204 7.16 2.03 12.77
C ASN A 204 7.90 1.54 11.53
N PHE A 205 7.43 1.88 10.32
CA PHE A 205 8.13 1.55 9.07
C PHE A 205 9.53 2.15 9.01
N MET A 206 9.72 3.39 9.48
CA MET A 206 11.04 4.02 9.54
C MET A 206 12.03 3.30 10.46
N GLN A 207 11.53 2.55 11.43
CA GLN A 207 12.33 1.79 12.42
C GLN A 207 12.40 0.29 12.10
N TRP A 208 11.56 -0.19 11.19
CA TRP A 208 11.47 -1.61 10.86
C TRP A 208 12.70 -2.08 10.07
N ASN A 209 13.35 -3.13 10.58
CA ASN A 209 14.47 -3.81 9.94
C ASN A 209 14.12 -5.32 9.94
N PRO A 210 13.52 -5.83 8.85
CA PRO A 210 13.13 -7.23 8.69
C PRO A 210 14.33 -8.15 8.52
#